data_70527a17d3120ad8ba6240f3736c3374
#
_entry.id   70527a17d3120ad8ba6240f3736c3374
#
_cell.length_a   1.000
_cell.length_b   1.000
_cell.length_c   1.000
_cell.angle_alpha   90.00
_cell.angle_beta   90.00
_cell.angle_gamma   90.00
#
_symmetry.space_group_name_H-M   'P 1'
#
loop_
_entity.id
_entity.type
_entity.pdbx_description
1 polymer ?
#
loop_
_entity_poly.entity_id
_entity_poly.type
_entity_poly.pdbx_seq_one_letter_code
_entity_poly.pdbx_strand_id
1 'polypeptide(L)'
;IVKKLMDAAKDSRNHRYSASAGIPKLRLAICDWYKRHFDVDLDPNEEAIATMGAKEGLAHLVLATVSPGDVVFAPNPTYPIHPYSVIIAGGDLWSIPIGPDRDFFDDLLAATKLTWPAPKMLIISYPHNPTTAVVDREFFVKIVDFCREHKMMVIHDFAYADLVFDGYKPPSFMQIPGARDIGVELYSLSKSYSMPGWRVGFCVGNKKMVAALRRIKSYLDYGMFQPIQIAAIIALNGPY
;
A
#
# COMPACT_ATOMS: atom_id res chain seq x y z
N ILE A 1 -5.61 -10.02 21.28
CA ILE A 1 -6.17 -8.96 20.42
C ILE A 1 -7.58 -8.62 20.88
N VAL A 2 -8.55 -9.58 20.87
CA VAL A 2 -9.98 -9.36 21.22
C VAL A 2 -10.16 -8.78 22.63
N LYS A 3 -9.49 -9.34 23.65
CA LYS A 3 -9.53 -8.79 25.02
C LYS A 3 -9.14 -7.31 25.03
N LYS A 4 -8.08 -6.92 24.32
CA LYS A 4 -7.62 -5.52 24.26
C LYS A 4 -8.62 -4.62 23.56
N LEU A 5 -9.30 -5.10 22.50
CA LEU A 5 -10.40 -4.39 21.87
C LEU A 5 -11.53 -4.12 22.87
N MET A 6 -11.96 -5.16 23.60
CA MET A 6 -13.03 -5.04 24.60
C MET A 6 -12.66 -4.05 25.72
N ASP A 7 -11.44 -4.12 26.23
CA ASP A 7 -10.97 -3.21 27.28
C ASP A 7 -10.91 -1.76 26.77
N ALA A 8 -10.41 -1.56 25.55
CA ALA A 8 -10.35 -0.24 24.94
C ALA A 8 -11.74 0.32 24.60
N ALA A 9 -12.69 -0.53 24.22
CA ALA A 9 -14.06 -0.11 23.92
C ALA A 9 -14.86 0.29 25.17
N LYS A 10 -14.49 -0.19 26.37
CA LYS A 10 -15.11 0.24 27.64
C LYS A 10 -14.67 1.64 28.07
N ASP A 11 -13.55 2.14 27.58
CA ASP A 11 -13.06 3.47 27.91
C ASP A 11 -13.76 4.51 27.02
N SER A 12 -14.61 5.33 27.63
CA SER A 12 -15.40 6.36 26.92
C SER A 12 -14.54 7.41 26.17
N ARG A 13 -13.28 7.59 26.58
CA ARG A 13 -12.34 8.50 25.90
C ARG A 13 -12.02 8.04 24.48
N ASN A 14 -12.15 6.74 24.19
CA ASN A 14 -11.90 6.17 22.88
C ASN A 14 -13.08 6.28 21.91
N HIS A 15 -14.23 6.87 22.35
CA HIS A 15 -15.42 7.05 21.52
C HIS A 15 -15.46 8.40 20.78
N ARG A 16 -14.42 9.22 20.96
CA ARG A 16 -14.27 10.49 20.24
C ARG A 16 -13.81 10.27 18.81
N TYR A 17 -13.94 11.27 17.98
CA TYR A 17 -13.27 11.28 16.68
C TYR A 17 -11.79 10.99 16.83
N SER A 18 -11.30 10.06 16.03
CA SER A 18 -9.88 9.68 16.02
C SER A 18 -9.08 10.56 15.05
N ALA A 19 -7.77 10.42 15.06
CA ALA A 19 -6.92 11.01 14.03
C ALA A 19 -7.07 10.22 12.71
N SER A 20 -7.38 10.90 11.60
CA SER A 20 -7.53 10.27 10.28
C SER A 20 -6.25 9.53 9.82
N ALA A 21 -5.08 10.01 10.26
CA ALA A 21 -3.79 9.35 9.99
C ALA A 21 -3.51 8.12 10.87
N GLY A 22 -4.39 7.82 11.81
CA GLY A 22 -4.14 6.84 12.88
C GLY A 22 -3.44 7.44 14.11
N ILE A 23 -3.67 6.84 15.28
CA ILE A 23 -3.07 7.30 16.54
C ILE A 23 -1.53 7.15 16.48
N PRO A 24 -0.76 8.03 17.14
CA PRO A 24 0.71 8.01 17.10
C PRO A 24 1.31 6.65 17.47
N LYS A 25 0.78 5.98 18.47
CA LYS A 25 1.24 4.65 18.90
C LYS A 25 1.03 3.57 17.82
N LEU A 26 -0.01 3.67 16.99
CA LEU A 26 -0.22 2.75 15.87
C LEU A 26 0.81 2.99 14.77
N ARG A 27 1.05 4.26 14.40
CA ARG A 27 2.06 4.58 13.40
C ARG A 27 3.46 4.15 13.83
N LEU A 28 3.80 4.32 15.11
CA LEU A 28 5.05 3.79 15.66
C LEU A 28 5.10 2.27 15.54
N ALA A 29 4.04 1.55 15.94
CA ALA A 29 4.00 0.09 15.84
C ALA A 29 4.11 -0.41 14.39
N ILE A 30 3.61 0.33 13.41
CA ILE A 30 3.79 0.07 11.98
C ILE A 30 5.27 0.17 11.59
N CYS A 31 5.95 1.25 12.00
CA CYS A 31 7.37 1.44 11.70
C CYS A 31 8.25 0.38 12.38
N ASP A 32 7.97 0.06 13.64
CA ASP A 32 8.64 -1.01 14.38
C ASP A 32 8.43 -2.39 13.72
N TRP A 33 7.24 -2.61 13.17
CA TRP A 33 6.93 -3.83 12.42
C TRP A 33 7.79 -3.93 11.14
N TYR A 34 7.90 -2.85 10.36
CA TYR A 34 8.77 -2.79 9.17
C TYR A 34 10.25 -2.99 9.54
N LYS A 35 10.69 -2.40 10.64
CA LYS A 35 12.08 -2.59 11.14
C LYS A 35 12.35 -4.06 11.45
N ARG A 36 11.44 -4.74 12.16
CA ARG A 36 11.62 -6.16 12.53
C ARG A 36 11.56 -7.12 11.35
N HIS A 37 10.67 -6.86 10.38
CA HIS A 37 10.42 -7.80 9.29
C HIS A 37 11.32 -7.59 8.07
N PHE A 38 11.67 -6.36 7.79
CA PHE A 38 12.35 -5.97 6.55
C PHE A 38 13.63 -5.16 6.77
N ASP A 39 13.99 -4.86 8.01
CA ASP A 39 15.11 -3.97 8.39
C ASP A 39 14.99 -2.57 7.74
N VAL A 40 13.77 -2.06 7.64
CA VAL A 40 13.47 -0.74 7.08
C VAL A 40 13.13 0.24 8.19
N ASP A 41 13.90 1.31 8.32
CA ASP A 41 13.63 2.42 9.24
C ASP A 41 12.70 3.44 8.57
N LEU A 42 11.58 3.75 9.21
CA LEU A 42 10.56 4.69 8.73
C LEU A 42 10.25 5.74 9.81
N ASP A 43 9.94 6.96 9.37
CA ASP A 43 9.45 8.01 10.27
C ASP A 43 7.92 7.84 10.50
N PRO A 44 7.48 7.57 11.74
CA PRO A 44 6.06 7.38 12.03
C PRO A 44 5.21 8.64 11.80
N ASN A 45 5.82 9.82 11.68
CA ASN A 45 5.09 11.07 11.49
C ASN A 45 4.94 11.45 10.01
N GLU A 46 5.89 11.06 9.16
CA GLU A 46 5.92 11.47 7.76
C GLU A 46 5.77 10.32 6.77
N GLU A 47 6.24 9.10 7.14
CA GLU A 47 6.34 7.96 6.23
C GLU A 47 5.35 6.83 6.56
N ALA A 48 4.44 7.02 7.53
CA ALA A 48 3.43 6.01 7.90
C ALA A 48 2.06 6.64 8.15
N ILE A 49 1.01 5.96 7.67
CA ILE A 49 -0.38 6.31 7.88
C ILE A 49 -1.24 5.06 7.99
N ALA A 50 -2.15 5.01 8.96
CA ALA A 50 -3.13 3.95 9.09
C ALA A 50 -4.30 4.15 8.10
N THR A 51 -4.82 3.04 7.57
CA THR A 51 -5.92 3.03 6.60
C THR A 51 -7.02 2.05 7.01
N MET A 52 -8.24 2.25 6.54
CA MET A 52 -9.36 1.31 6.74
C MET A 52 -9.27 0.11 5.79
N GLY A 53 -8.16 -0.66 5.94
CA GLY A 53 -7.68 -1.68 5.02
C GLY A 53 -6.89 -1.08 3.85
N ALA A 54 -6.06 -1.91 3.19
CA ALA A 54 -5.24 -1.49 2.05
C ALA A 54 -6.09 -0.93 0.90
N LYS A 55 -7.29 -1.50 0.68
CA LYS A 55 -8.20 -1.08 -0.39
C LYS A 55 -8.61 0.40 -0.30
N GLU A 56 -8.97 0.86 0.89
CA GLU A 56 -9.30 2.28 1.12
C GLU A 56 -8.08 3.16 0.91
N GLY A 57 -6.93 2.77 1.51
CA GLY A 57 -5.70 3.51 1.37
C GLY A 57 -5.27 3.69 -0.09
N LEU A 58 -5.36 2.63 -0.90
CA LEU A 58 -5.04 2.68 -2.32
C LEU A 58 -6.01 3.61 -3.07
N ALA A 59 -7.32 3.42 -2.88
CA ALA A 59 -8.32 4.21 -3.60
C ALA A 59 -8.21 5.71 -3.26
N HIS A 60 -8.04 6.05 -2.00
CA HIS A 60 -7.88 7.44 -1.58
C HIS A 60 -6.55 8.04 -2.03
N LEU A 61 -5.45 7.26 -2.05
CA LEU A 61 -4.18 7.75 -2.56
C LEU A 61 -4.25 8.04 -4.05
N VAL A 62 -4.84 7.15 -4.84
CA VAL A 62 -5.05 7.38 -6.27
C VAL A 62 -5.92 8.62 -6.48
N LEU A 63 -7.04 8.74 -5.75
CA LEU A 63 -7.92 9.92 -5.82
C LEU A 63 -7.20 11.24 -5.45
N ALA A 64 -6.20 11.18 -4.55
CA ALA A 64 -5.41 12.35 -4.13
C ALA A 64 -4.29 12.71 -5.10
N THR A 65 -3.89 11.80 -5.98
CA THR A 65 -2.67 11.95 -6.79
C THR A 65 -2.90 11.85 -8.30
N VAL A 66 -4.05 11.34 -8.72
CA VAL A 66 -4.45 11.19 -10.13
C VAL A 66 -5.54 12.18 -10.46
N SER A 67 -5.40 12.84 -11.60
CA SER A 67 -6.37 13.79 -12.16
C SER A 67 -6.89 13.28 -13.50
N PRO A 68 -8.02 13.79 -14.00
CA PRO A 68 -8.48 13.49 -15.36
C PRO A 68 -7.38 13.72 -16.40
N GLY A 69 -7.16 12.70 -17.24
CA GLY A 69 -6.12 12.69 -18.27
C GLY A 69 -4.74 12.22 -17.80
N ASP A 70 -4.51 11.99 -16.52
CA ASP A 70 -3.28 11.33 -16.06
C ASP A 70 -3.30 9.84 -16.44
N VAL A 71 -2.23 9.34 -17.02
CA VAL A 71 -2.08 7.91 -17.38
C VAL A 71 -1.50 7.12 -16.21
N VAL A 72 -2.15 6.01 -15.87
CA VAL A 72 -1.71 5.08 -14.82
C VAL A 72 -1.57 3.68 -15.39
N PHE A 73 -0.44 3.06 -15.14
CA PHE A 73 -0.17 1.67 -15.51
C PHE A 73 -0.57 0.71 -14.40
N ALA A 74 -1.22 -0.39 -14.77
CA ALA A 74 -1.48 -1.51 -13.87
C ALA A 74 -1.39 -2.85 -14.61
N PRO A 75 -0.96 -3.94 -13.96
CA PRO A 75 -0.96 -5.28 -14.55
C PRO A 75 -2.37 -5.73 -14.97
N ASN A 76 -2.45 -6.61 -15.98
CA ASN A 76 -3.67 -7.29 -16.35
C ASN A 76 -3.40 -8.79 -16.61
N PRO A 77 -4.07 -9.72 -15.89
CA PRO A 77 -5.12 -9.49 -14.90
C PRO A 77 -4.60 -8.83 -13.60
N THR A 78 -5.49 -8.21 -12.82
CA THR A 78 -5.16 -7.63 -11.51
C THR A 78 -6.38 -7.56 -10.58
N TYR A 79 -6.15 -7.24 -9.31
CA TYR A 79 -7.23 -7.08 -8.34
C TYR A 79 -8.07 -5.82 -8.68
N PRO A 80 -9.42 -5.91 -8.66
CA PRO A 80 -10.29 -4.87 -9.23
C PRO A 80 -10.08 -3.44 -8.70
N ILE A 81 -9.62 -3.26 -7.46
CA ILE A 81 -9.40 -1.90 -6.95
C ILE A 81 -8.30 -1.15 -7.69
N HIS A 82 -7.31 -1.86 -8.26
CA HIS A 82 -6.22 -1.24 -8.99
C HIS A 82 -6.76 -0.44 -10.21
N PRO A 83 -7.49 -1.06 -11.17
CA PRO A 83 -8.07 -0.32 -12.28
C PRO A 83 -9.20 0.63 -11.86
N TYR A 84 -10.11 0.18 -10.97
CA TYR A 84 -11.27 1.02 -10.64
C TYR A 84 -10.92 2.25 -9.83
N SER A 85 -9.85 2.26 -9.03
CA SER A 85 -9.41 3.48 -8.36
C SER A 85 -8.97 4.56 -9.35
N VAL A 86 -8.32 4.17 -10.45
CA VAL A 86 -7.91 5.08 -11.53
C VAL A 86 -9.13 5.64 -12.26
N ILE A 87 -10.08 4.78 -12.63
CA ILE A 87 -11.33 5.17 -13.30
C ILE A 87 -12.14 6.12 -12.43
N ILE A 88 -12.28 5.84 -11.13
CA ILE A 88 -13.01 6.70 -10.18
C ILE A 88 -12.34 8.08 -10.04
N ALA A 89 -11.01 8.13 -10.10
CA ALA A 89 -10.26 9.39 -10.07
C ALA A 89 -10.33 10.16 -11.40
N GLY A 90 -10.89 9.57 -12.47
CA GLY A 90 -10.96 10.16 -13.80
C GLY A 90 -9.66 10.02 -14.61
N GLY A 91 -8.73 9.21 -14.15
CA GLY A 91 -7.49 8.92 -14.88
C GLY A 91 -7.67 7.88 -15.98
N ASP A 92 -6.70 7.83 -16.87
CA ASP A 92 -6.64 6.88 -17.97
C ASP A 92 -5.82 5.65 -17.57
N LEU A 93 -6.48 4.50 -17.53
CA LEU A 93 -5.84 3.23 -17.21
C LEU A 93 -5.21 2.62 -18.46
N TRP A 94 -3.92 2.31 -18.38
CA TRP A 94 -3.23 1.48 -19.36
C TRP A 94 -2.85 0.14 -18.74
N SER A 95 -3.38 -0.94 -19.31
CA SER A 95 -3.16 -2.31 -18.83
C SER A 95 -1.86 -2.88 -19.37
N ILE A 96 -0.97 -3.31 -18.47
CA ILE A 96 0.26 -4.02 -18.83
C ILE A 96 -0.01 -5.52 -18.71
N PRO A 97 0.05 -6.28 -19.80
CA PRO A 97 -0.23 -7.71 -19.74
C PRO A 97 0.85 -8.44 -18.92
N ILE A 98 0.41 -9.41 -18.10
CA ILE A 98 1.30 -10.30 -17.37
C ILE A 98 0.93 -11.75 -17.64
N GLY A 99 1.93 -12.61 -17.71
CA GLY A 99 1.73 -14.04 -17.99
C GLY A 99 3.06 -14.77 -18.12
N PRO A 100 3.04 -16.12 -18.20
CA PRO A 100 4.26 -16.94 -18.25
C PRO A 100 5.14 -16.69 -19.49
N ASP A 101 4.52 -16.27 -20.60
CA ASP A 101 5.21 -16.05 -21.90
C ASP A 101 5.43 -14.55 -22.17
N ARG A 102 5.42 -13.71 -21.14
CA ARG A 102 5.56 -12.25 -21.27
C ARG A 102 6.74 -11.75 -20.46
N ASP A 103 7.51 -10.83 -21.05
CA ASP A 103 8.45 -10.00 -20.30
C ASP A 103 7.74 -8.71 -19.85
N PHE A 104 7.57 -8.56 -18.55
CA PHE A 104 6.87 -7.42 -17.96
C PHE A 104 7.56 -6.09 -18.29
N PHE A 105 8.89 -6.05 -18.33
CA PHE A 105 9.64 -4.82 -18.56
C PHE A 105 9.63 -4.41 -20.04
N ASP A 106 9.64 -5.37 -20.96
CA ASP A 106 9.48 -5.09 -22.39
C ASP A 106 8.09 -4.52 -22.67
N ASP A 107 7.04 -5.10 -22.08
CA ASP A 107 5.67 -4.60 -22.21
C ASP A 107 5.51 -3.22 -21.57
N LEU A 108 6.14 -2.99 -20.40
CA LEU A 108 6.13 -1.70 -19.71
C LEU A 108 6.83 -0.61 -20.53
N LEU A 109 7.99 -0.93 -21.12
CA LEU A 109 8.73 -0.04 -22.01
C LEU A 109 7.96 0.27 -23.31
N ALA A 110 7.33 -0.74 -23.88
CA ALA A 110 6.47 -0.53 -25.06
C ALA A 110 5.30 0.41 -24.74
N ALA A 111 4.66 0.21 -23.58
CA ALA A 111 3.54 1.05 -23.14
C ALA A 111 3.94 2.53 -22.97
N THR A 112 5.14 2.83 -22.45
CA THR A 112 5.59 4.23 -22.31
C THR A 112 5.74 4.95 -23.64
N LYS A 113 6.01 4.21 -24.73
CA LYS A 113 6.13 4.77 -26.09
C LYS A 113 4.79 4.99 -26.78
N LEU A 114 3.75 4.32 -26.31
CA LEU A 114 2.41 4.33 -26.89
C LEU A 114 1.44 5.26 -26.18
N THR A 115 1.79 5.76 -24.98
CA THR A 115 0.90 6.59 -24.16
C THR A 115 1.24 8.06 -24.23
N TRP A 116 0.20 8.88 -24.29
CA TRP A 116 0.27 10.34 -24.18
C TRP A 116 -0.92 10.84 -23.36
N PRO A 117 -0.69 11.64 -22.29
CA PRO A 117 0.61 12.07 -21.77
C PRO A 117 1.46 10.91 -21.23
N ALA A 118 2.71 11.20 -20.88
CA ALA A 118 3.58 10.19 -20.25
C ALA A 118 2.95 9.62 -18.96
N PRO A 119 3.15 8.33 -18.66
CA PRO A 119 2.54 7.69 -17.51
C PRO A 119 3.04 8.32 -16.22
N LYS A 120 2.11 8.56 -15.29
CA LYS A 120 2.37 9.22 -14.01
C LYS A 120 2.62 8.24 -12.89
N MET A 121 2.02 7.04 -12.97
CA MET A 121 2.01 6.08 -11.88
C MET A 121 1.99 4.64 -12.39
N LEU A 122 2.66 3.76 -11.65
CA LEU A 122 2.57 2.32 -11.80
C LEU A 122 1.98 1.72 -10.50
N ILE A 123 0.91 0.94 -10.61
CA ILE A 123 0.33 0.16 -9.52
C ILE A 123 0.72 -1.29 -9.72
N ILE A 124 1.37 -1.90 -8.72
CA ILE A 124 1.76 -3.32 -8.73
C ILE A 124 1.33 -4.01 -7.43
N SER A 125 1.24 -5.33 -7.46
CA SER A 125 0.89 -6.16 -6.30
C SER A 125 1.64 -7.49 -6.38
N TYR A 126 2.49 -7.78 -5.39
CA TYR A 126 3.21 -9.07 -5.29
C TYR A 126 3.39 -9.45 -3.81
N PRO A 127 3.02 -10.69 -3.37
CA PRO A 127 2.40 -11.76 -4.17
C PRO A 127 1.10 -11.32 -4.84
N HIS A 128 0.90 -11.76 -6.08
CA HIS A 128 -0.09 -11.17 -6.98
C HIS A 128 -1.48 -11.84 -6.88
N ASN A 129 -2.50 -11.02 -6.85
CA ASN A 129 -3.90 -11.45 -6.98
C ASN A 129 -4.45 -10.99 -8.36
N PRO A 130 -4.86 -11.92 -9.29
CA PRO A 130 -5.25 -13.32 -9.02
C PRO A 130 -4.20 -14.37 -9.43
N THR A 131 -3.05 -14.01 -10.01
CA THR A 131 -2.15 -14.98 -10.65
C THR A 131 -1.27 -15.78 -9.70
N THR A 132 -1.24 -15.41 -8.41
CA THR A 132 -0.33 -15.97 -7.39
C THR A 132 1.16 -15.78 -7.68
N ALA A 133 1.51 -15.04 -8.72
CA ALA A 133 2.90 -14.75 -9.07
C ALA A 133 3.63 -14.07 -7.92
N VAL A 134 4.89 -14.43 -7.77
CA VAL A 134 5.83 -13.85 -6.80
C VAL A 134 7.04 -13.30 -7.53
N VAL A 135 7.75 -12.37 -6.90
CA VAL A 135 8.93 -11.71 -7.48
C VAL A 135 10.06 -11.67 -6.46
N ASP A 136 11.26 -11.59 -6.95
CA ASP A 136 12.45 -11.41 -6.15
C ASP A 136 12.79 -9.93 -5.92
N ARG A 137 13.87 -9.69 -5.18
CA ARG A 137 14.37 -8.35 -4.91
C ARG A 137 14.82 -7.62 -6.18
N GLU A 138 15.39 -8.36 -7.15
CA GLU A 138 15.91 -7.79 -8.39
C GLU A 138 14.78 -7.19 -9.25
N PHE A 139 13.62 -7.82 -9.26
CA PHE A 139 12.44 -7.27 -9.91
C PHE A 139 12.11 -5.87 -9.39
N PHE A 140 12.11 -5.66 -8.06
CA PHE A 140 11.85 -4.33 -7.51
C PHE A 140 12.98 -3.34 -7.76
N VAL A 141 14.23 -3.77 -7.85
CA VAL A 141 15.34 -2.89 -8.29
C VAL A 141 15.04 -2.36 -9.69
N LYS A 142 14.70 -3.24 -10.64
CA LYS A 142 14.32 -2.85 -12.01
C LYS A 142 13.10 -1.91 -12.03
N ILE A 143 12.10 -2.14 -11.17
CA ILE A 143 10.94 -1.23 -11.04
C ILE A 143 11.39 0.16 -10.59
N VAL A 144 12.25 0.25 -9.58
CA VAL A 144 12.74 1.53 -9.07
C VAL A 144 13.51 2.28 -10.15
N ASP A 145 14.43 1.62 -10.84
CA ASP A 145 15.25 2.22 -11.89
C ASP A 145 14.37 2.70 -13.05
N PHE A 146 13.46 1.86 -13.53
CA PHE A 146 12.52 2.19 -14.60
C PHE A 146 11.62 3.38 -14.22
N CYS A 147 11.00 3.34 -13.05
CA CYS A 147 10.08 4.39 -12.63
C CYS A 147 10.78 5.73 -12.32
N ARG A 148 12.04 5.70 -11.89
CA ARG A 148 12.85 6.92 -11.75
C ARG A 148 13.20 7.53 -13.11
N GLU A 149 13.63 6.72 -14.07
CA GLU A 149 13.92 7.17 -15.44
C GLU A 149 12.70 7.83 -16.08
N HIS A 150 11.53 7.19 -15.94
CA HIS A 150 10.27 7.68 -16.53
C HIS A 150 9.49 8.65 -15.62
N LYS A 151 10.04 9.04 -14.46
CA LYS A 151 9.41 9.95 -13.47
C LYS A 151 8.03 9.50 -13.00
N MET A 152 7.84 8.21 -12.84
CA MET A 152 6.60 7.59 -12.39
C MET A 152 6.59 7.40 -10.87
N MET A 153 5.43 7.58 -10.26
CA MET A 153 5.17 7.12 -8.90
C MET A 153 4.86 5.62 -8.87
N VAL A 154 5.12 4.95 -7.74
CA VAL A 154 4.80 3.53 -7.57
C VAL A 154 3.87 3.35 -6.38
N ILE A 155 2.81 2.56 -6.56
CA ILE A 155 2.00 1.99 -5.48
C ILE A 155 2.20 0.48 -5.50
N HIS A 156 2.76 -0.08 -4.44
CA HIS A 156 2.83 -1.51 -4.23
C HIS A 156 1.74 -1.97 -3.25
N ASP A 157 0.80 -2.78 -3.70
CA ASP A 157 -0.20 -3.45 -2.85
C ASP A 157 0.39 -4.76 -2.33
N PHE A 158 0.78 -4.76 -1.06
CA PHE A 158 1.46 -5.85 -0.37
C PHE A 158 0.51 -6.62 0.57
N ALA A 159 -0.76 -6.71 0.21
CA ALA A 159 -1.79 -7.33 1.04
C ALA A 159 -1.55 -8.83 1.33
N TYR A 160 -0.74 -9.51 0.53
CA TYR A 160 -0.43 -10.95 0.64
C TYR A 160 1.00 -11.22 1.13
N ALA A 161 1.64 -10.26 1.79
CA ALA A 161 3.01 -10.36 2.28
C ALA A 161 3.34 -11.65 3.04
N ASP A 162 2.41 -12.13 3.86
CA ASP A 162 2.61 -13.28 4.75
C ASP A 162 1.88 -14.55 4.29
N LEU A 163 1.13 -14.50 3.17
CA LEU A 163 0.47 -15.68 2.60
C LEU A 163 1.32 -16.31 1.51
N VAL A 164 2.39 -16.94 1.94
CA VAL A 164 3.41 -17.57 1.09
C VAL A 164 3.75 -18.95 1.64
N PHE A 165 4.34 -19.79 0.80
CA PHE A 165 4.60 -21.20 1.07
C PHE A 165 6.05 -21.54 0.75
N ASP A 166 6.48 -22.76 1.11
CA ASP A 166 7.76 -23.36 0.73
C ASP A 166 9.00 -22.53 1.10
N GLY A 167 8.90 -21.76 2.21
CA GLY A 167 10.03 -20.96 2.72
C GLY A 167 10.33 -19.69 1.93
N TYR A 168 9.53 -19.37 0.91
CA TYR A 168 9.65 -18.08 0.20
C TYR A 168 9.35 -16.92 1.15
N LYS A 169 10.15 -15.86 1.05
CA LYS A 169 9.95 -14.61 1.80
C LYS A 169 9.82 -13.46 0.81
N PRO A 170 8.64 -12.88 0.66
CA PRO A 170 8.45 -11.76 -0.26
C PRO A 170 9.32 -10.57 0.16
N PRO A 171 10.06 -9.97 -0.75
CA PRO A 171 10.74 -8.72 -0.47
C PRO A 171 9.73 -7.59 -0.33
N SER A 172 9.96 -6.66 0.60
CA SER A 172 9.24 -5.39 0.62
C SER A 172 9.84 -4.45 -0.42
N PHE A 173 8.98 -3.73 -1.14
CA PHE A 173 9.41 -2.65 -2.04
C PHE A 173 10.21 -1.59 -1.29
N MET A 174 9.89 -1.35 -0.01
CA MET A 174 10.59 -0.38 0.84
C MET A 174 12.03 -0.77 1.18
N GLN A 175 12.44 -2.03 0.96
CA GLN A 175 13.84 -2.46 1.14
C GLN A 175 14.77 -2.01 0.00
N ILE A 176 14.21 -1.52 -1.11
CA ILE A 176 15.00 -1.17 -2.28
C ILE A 176 15.50 0.28 -2.17
N PRO A 177 16.80 0.54 -2.33
CA PRO A 177 17.33 1.89 -2.35
C PRO A 177 16.63 2.76 -3.39
N GLY A 178 16.15 3.94 -2.97
CA GLY A 178 15.41 4.86 -3.84
C GLY A 178 13.91 4.58 -3.98
N ALA A 179 13.39 3.45 -3.49
CA ALA A 179 11.96 3.16 -3.54
C ALA A 179 11.12 4.21 -2.79
N ARG A 180 11.59 4.65 -1.62
CA ARG A 180 10.93 5.70 -0.81
C ARG A 180 10.91 7.07 -1.47
N ASP A 181 11.76 7.31 -2.47
CA ASP A 181 11.76 8.58 -3.20
C ASP A 181 10.58 8.66 -4.19
N ILE A 182 10.09 7.51 -4.65
CA ILE A 182 9.13 7.43 -5.75
C ILE A 182 7.83 6.71 -5.40
N GLY A 183 7.76 5.97 -4.29
CA GLY A 183 6.60 5.11 -4.08
C GLY A 183 6.23 4.84 -2.63
N VAL A 184 5.11 4.14 -2.51
CA VAL A 184 4.56 3.66 -1.24
C VAL A 184 4.20 2.19 -1.32
N GLU A 185 4.10 1.57 -0.16
CA GLU A 185 3.64 0.20 0.02
C GLU A 185 2.43 0.17 0.94
N LEU A 186 1.39 -0.57 0.55
CA LEU A 186 0.18 -0.77 1.34
C LEU A 186 0.14 -2.18 1.91
N TYR A 187 -0.06 -2.29 3.20
CA TYR A 187 -0.19 -3.55 3.89
C TYR A 187 -1.58 -3.71 4.52
N SER A 188 -2.02 -4.95 4.72
CA SER A 188 -3.34 -5.25 5.28
C SER A 188 -3.28 -6.35 6.33
N LEU A 189 -3.90 -6.10 7.50
CA LEU A 189 -4.08 -7.11 8.52
C LEU A 189 -5.17 -8.14 8.14
N SER A 190 -5.91 -7.89 7.07
CA SER A 190 -7.02 -8.74 6.62
C SER A 190 -6.58 -10.18 6.32
N LYS A 191 -5.37 -10.35 5.76
CA LYS A 191 -4.85 -11.66 5.32
C LYS A 191 -3.91 -12.22 6.37
N SER A 192 -2.84 -11.51 6.67
CA SER A 192 -1.77 -11.92 7.58
C SER A 192 -2.26 -12.24 9.00
N TYR A 193 -3.26 -11.52 9.48
CA TYR A 193 -3.80 -11.68 10.84
C TYR A 193 -5.22 -12.27 10.86
N SER A 194 -5.74 -12.71 9.72
CA SER A 194 -7.13 -13.20 9.60
C SER A 194 -8.17 -12.21 10.14
N MET A 195 -7.95 -10.92 9.88
CA MET A 195 -8.77 -9.81 10.40
C MET A 195 -9.51 -9.02 9.28
N PRO A 196 -10.17 -9.67 8.29
CA PRO A 196 -10.75 -8.94 7.16
C PRO A 196 -11.88 -7.99 7.57
N GLY A 197 -12.70 -8.37 8.54
CA GLY A 197 -13.82 -7.54 9.03
C GLY A 197 -13.38 -6.36 9.90
N TRP A 198 -12.15 -6.34 10.39
CA TRP A 198 -11.64 -5.27 11.26
C TRP A 198 -11.26 -4.01 10.50
N ARG A 199 -11.08 -4.12 9.19
CA ARG A 199 -10.73 -3.01 8.30
C ARG A 199 -9.47 -2.27 8.75
N VAL A 200 -8.40 -2.99 9.02
CA VAL A 200 -7.10 -2.43 9.39
C VAL A 200 -6.08 -2.66 8.28
N GLY A 201 -5.44 -1.60 7.87
CA GLY A 201 -4.30 -1.56 6.99
C GLY A 201 -3.46 -0.33 7.25
N PHE A 202 -2.41 -0.17 6.47
CA PHE A 202 -1.57 1.01 6.52
C PHE A 202 -0.84 1.22 5.18
N CYS A 203 -0.36 2.45 4.99
CA CYS A 203 0.47 2.84 3.88
C CYS A 203 1.77 3.43 4.42
N VAL A 204 2.90 3.03 3.84
CA VAL A 204 4.22 3.52 4.22
C VAL A 204 5.04 3.91 2.99
N GLY A 205 6.02 4.80 3.17
CA GLY A 205 6.98 5.15 2.13
C GLY A 205 7.08 6.65 1.85
N ASN A 206 6.96 7.04 0.59
CA ASN A 206 7.18 8.40 0.13
C ASN A 206 6.40 9.45 0.93
N LYS A 207 7.09 10.39 1.56
CA LYS A 207 6.50 11.40 2.45
C LYS A 207 5.43 12.26 1.77
N LYS A 208 5.62 12.60 0.49
CA LYS A 208 4.65 13.43 -0.25
C LYS A 208 3.38 12.65 -0.56
N MET A 209 3.50 11.37 -0.93
CA MET A 209 2.35 10.49 -1.18
C MET A 209 1.60 10.20 0.13
N VAL A 210 2.32 9.94 1.23
CA VAL A 210 1.72 9.76 2.56
C VAL A 210 1.02 11.05 3.01
N ALA A 211 1.60 12.22 2.77
CA ALA A 211 0.97 13.52 3.08
C ALA A 211 -0.29 13.77 2.25
N ALA A 212 -0.28 13.41 0.95
CA ALA A 212 -1.46 13.51 0.08
C ALA A 212 -2.60 12.60 0.58
N LEU A 213 -2.28 11.35 0.92
CA LEU A 213 -3.23 10.42 1.50
C LEU A 213 -3.78 10.94 2.84
N ARG A 214 -2.93 11.46 3.71
CA ARG A 214 -3.35 12.07 4.99
C ARG A 214 -4.30 13.23 4.78
N ARG A 215 -4.01 14.08 3.79
CA ARG A 215 -4.83 15.24 3.48
C ARG A 215 -6.23 14.84 3.00
N ILE A 216 -6.32 13.94 2.03
CA ILE A 216 -7.64 13.52 1.52
C ILE A 216 -8.45 12.78 2.60
N LYS A 217 -7.82 11.92 3.40
CA LYS A 217 -8.47 11.24 4.54
C LYS A 217 -9.02 12.23 5.58
N SER A 218 -8.37 13.37 5.79
CA SER A 218 -8.88 14.39 6.72
C SER A 218 -10.18 15.05 6.28
N TYR A 219 -10.55 14.91 5.00
CA TYR A 219 -11.83 15.40 4.46
C TYR A 219 -12.87 14.31 4.25
N LEU A 220 -12.42 13.08 3.92
CA LEU A 220 -13.33 11.97 3.57
C LEU A 220 -13.71 11.11 4.77
N ASP A 221 -12.80 10.97 5.75
CA ASP A 221 -13.04 10.17 6.94
C ASP A 221 -12.26 10.73 8.15
N TYR A 222 -12.62 10.24 9.35
CA TYR A 222 -11.88 10.54 10.58
C TYR A 222 -11.04 9.34 11.05
N GLY A 223 -10.75 8.41 10.13
CA GLY A 223 -10.01 7.20 10.42
C GLY A 223 -10.83 6.13 11.15
N MET A 224 -10.12 5.08 11.55
CA MET A 224 -10.72 3.93 12.24
C MET A 224 -11.14 4.27 13.68
N PHE A 225 -12.17 3.56 14.16
CA PHE A 225 -12.55 3.54 15.57
C PHE A 225 -11.32 3.24 16.46
N GLN A 226 -11.07 4.09 17.45
CA GLN A 226 -9.81 4.06 18.22
C GLN A 226 -9.54 2.73 18.92
N PRO A 227 -10.51 2.01 19.53
CA PRO A 227 -10.30 0.68 20.09
C PRO A 227 -9.74 -0.34 19.09
N ILE A 228 -10.15 -0.27 17.81
CA ILE A 228 -9.59 -1.14 16.75
C ILE A 228 -8.11 -0.82 16.54
N GLN A 229 -7.74 0.45 16.50
CA GLN A 229 -6.34 0.87 16.37
C GLN A 229 -5.48 0.40 17.55
N ILE A 230 -6.01 0.48 18.77
CA ILE A 230 -5.33 -0.02 19.99
C ILE A 230 -5.14 -1.54 19.93
N ALA A 231 -6.13 -2.27 19.43
CA ALA A 231 -6.02 -3.73 19.25
C ALA A 231 -5.04 -4.11 18.13
N ALA A 232 -4.97 -3.31 17.06
CA ALA A 232 -4.03 -3.49 15.97
C ALA A 232 -2.56 -3.34 16.42
N ILE A 233 -2.27 -2.44 17.36
CA ILE A 233 -0.93 -2.32 17.97
C ILE A 233 -0.51 -3.65 18.61
N ILE A 234 -1.44 -4.33 19.29
CA ILE A 234 -1.15 -5.65 19.90
C ILE A 234 -0.92 -6.72 18.83
N ALA A 235 -1.66 -6.66 17.73
CA ALA A 235 -1.43 -7.57 16.61
C ALA A 235 -0.03 -7.38 16.01
N LEU A 236 0.33 -6.15 15.68
CA LEU A 236 1.62 -5.82 15.07
C LEU A 236 2.83 -6.09 15.99
N ASN A 237 2.68 -5.97 17.31
CA ASN A 237 3.73 -6.21 18.30
C ASN A 237 3.72 -7.63 18.89
N GLY A 238 2.76 -8.45 18.51
CA GLY A 238 2.64 -9.83 18.98
C GLY A 238 3.65 -10.77 18.31
N PRO A 239 3.87 -11.97 18.87
CA PRO A 239 4.59 -13.03 18.16
C PRO A 239 3.75 -13.50 16.96
N TYR A 240 4.43 -13.82 15.88
CA TYR A 240 3.88 -14.53 14.73
C TYR A 240 3.75 -16.01 15.02
#